data_7e4a8ca325f8a3782ab2bcc557f8124e
#
_entry.id   7e4a8ca325f8a3782ab2bcc557f8124e
#
_cell.length_a   1.000
_cell.length_b   1.000
_cell.length_c   1.000
_cell.angle_alpha   90.00
_cell.angle_beta   90.00
_cell.angle_gamma   90.00
#
_symmetry.space_group_name_H-M   'P 1'
#
loop_
_entity.id
_entity.type
_entity.pdbx_description
1 polymer ?
#
loop_
_entity_poly.entity_id
_entity_poly.type
_entity_poly.pdbx_seq_one_letter_code
_entity_poly.pdbx_strand_id
1 'polypeptide(L)' 'MQEYTAIVKRAGDWWIGWIEEVPGLNCQERSREELLETLAFTLAEALEFNRHAALAAAGEGYTLEKVVVAT' A
#
# COMPACT_ATOMS: atom_id res chain seq x y z
N MET A 1 0.76 14.49 -4.24
CA MET A 1 0.86 13.47 -3.19
C MET A 1 -0.40 12.60 -3.23
N GLN A 2 -0.22 11.31 -3.21
CA GLN A 2 -1.36 10.39 -3.24
C GLN A 2 -1.69 9.92 -1.83
N GLU A 3 -2.97 9.76 -1.59
CA GLU A 3 -3.46 9.26 -0.31
C GLU A 3 -4.02 7.86 -0.50
N TYR A 4 -3.81 7.03 0.52
CA TYR A 4 -4.31 5.67 0.54
C TYR A 4 -5.16 5.48 1.79
N THR A 5 -6.05 4.51 1.74
CA THR A 5 -7.00 4.27 2.81
C THR A 5 -6.58 3.06 3.63
N ALA A 6 -6.34 3.28 4.90
CA ALA A 6 -6.05 2.21 5.83
C ALA A 6 -7.36 1.77 6.48
N ILE A 7 -7.60 0.46 6.48
CA ILE A 7 -8.70 -0.13 7.22
C ILE A 7 -8.09 -0.72 8.47
N VAL A 8 -8.49 -0.23 9.62
CA VAL A 8 -7.87 -0.52 10.90
C VAL A 8 -8.92 -1.06 11.85
N LYS A 9 -8.61 -2.16 12.53
CA LYS A 9 -9.54 -2.69 13.53
C LYS A 9 -8.79 -3.33 14.68
N ARG A 10 -9.46 -3.43 15.79
CA ARG A 10 -8.92 -4.10 16.96
C ARG A 10 -9.30 -5.56 16.96
N ALA A 11 -8.33 -6.43 17.27
CA ALA A 11 -8.56 -7.87 17.36
C ALA A 11 -7.85 -8.36 18.62
N GLY A 12 -8.62 -8.43 19.73
CA GLY A 12 -8.05 -8.77 21.03
C GLY A 12 -7.03 -7.73 21.47
N ASP A 13 -5.81 -8.18 21.72
CA ASP A 13 -4.73 -7.30 22.17
C ASP A 13 -3.94 -6.69 21.01
N TRP A 14 -4.37 -6.97 19.79
CA TRP A 14 -3.68 -6.51 18.59
C TRP A 14 -4.49 -5.49 17.85
N TRP A 15 -3.80 -4.61 17.16
CA TRP A 15 -4.37 -3.75 16.14
C TRP A 15 -3.95 -4.31 14.80
N ILE A 16 -4.92 -4.58 13.95
CA ILE A 16 -4.66 -5.12 12.61
C ILE A 16 -5.16 -4.15 11.57
N GLY A 17 -4.53 -4.18 10.41
CA GLY A 17 -4.93 -3.28 9.35
C GLY A 17 -4.38 -3.66 8.01
N TRP A 18 -4.97 -3.06 6.99
CA TRP A 18 -4.56 -3.26 5.61
C TRP A 18 -4.86 -2.01 4.81
N ILE A 19 -4.35 -1.96 3.61
CA ILE A 19 -4.56 -0.83 2.70
C ILE A 19 -5.59 -1.24 1.67
N GLU A 20 -6.68 -0.50 1.60
CA GLU A 20 -7.80 -0.81 0.71
C GLU A 20 -7.38 -0.93 -0.75
N GLU A 21 -6.52 -0.02 -1.20
CA GLU A 21 -6.12 0.06 -2.60
C GLU A 21 -5.01 -0.91 -3.00
N VAL A 22 -4.38 -1.59 -2.03
CA VAL A 22 -3.26 -2.48 -2.29
C VAL A 22 -3.53 -3.84 -1.67
N PRO A 23 -4.09 -4.78 -2.42
CA PRO A 23 -4.40 -6.11 -1.89
C PRO A 23 -3.17 -6.85 -1.40
N GLY A 24 -3.36 -7.63 -0.34
CA GLY A 24 -2.30 -8.49 0.20
C GLY A 24 -1.38 -7.82 1.20
N LEU A 25 -1.55 -6.54 1.45
CA LEU A 25 -0.73 -5.82 2.42
C LEU A 25 -1.46 -5.80 3.76
N ASN A 26 -0.95 -6.57 4.73
CA ASN A 26 -1.54 -6.68 6.07
C ASN A 26 -0.48 -6.46 7.13
N CYS A 27 -0.84 -5.76 8.19
CA CYS A 27 0.06 -5.51 9.31
C CYS A 27 -0.68 -5.71 10.62
N GLN A 28 0.07 -5.99 11.69
CA GLN A 28 -0.49 -6.00 13.03
C GLN A 28 0.55 -5.45 14.00
N GLU A 29 0.07 -4.67 14.96
CA GLU A 29 0.91 -4.06 15.98
C GLU A 29 0.13 -3.97 17.29
N ARG A 30 0.85 -3.62 18.35
CA ARG A 30 0.24 -3.51 19.67
C ARG A 30 -0.54 -2.22 19.88
N SER A 31 -0.27 -1.19 19.08
CA SER A 31 -0.99 0.08 19.18
C SER A 31 -1.41 0.55 17.80
N ARG A 32 -2.42 1.42 17.79
CA ARG A 32 -2.94 2.01 16.56
C ARG A 32 -1.85 2.86 15.89
N GLU A 33 -1.12 3.63 16.68
CA GLU A 33 -0.06 4.51 16.16
C GLU A 33 1.05 3.71 15.49
N GLU A 34 1.48 2.63 16.14
CA GLU A 34 2.50 1.76 15.55
C GLU A 34 1.99 1.11 14.27
N LEU A 35 0.72 0.71 14.27
CA LEU A 35 0.12 0.09 13.09
C LEU A 35 0.14 1.05 11.90
N LEU A 36 -0.25 2.31 12.11
CA LEU A 36 -0.26 3.30 11.04
C LEU A 36 1.15 3.56 10.49
N GLU A 37 2.15 3.59 11.36
CA GLU A 37 3.54 3.75 10.94
C GLU A 37 4.01 2.55 10.10
N THR A 38 3.70 1.34 10.58
CA THR A 38 4.08 0.12 9.88
C THR A 38 3.38 0.03 8.53
N LEU A 39 2.09 0.38 8.49
CA LEU A 39 1.35 0.38 7.22
C LEU A 39 1.95 1.36 6.22
N ALA A 40 2.31 2.56 6.69
CA ALA A 40 2.91 3.57 5.81
C ALA A 40 4.24 3.09 5.23
N PHE A 41 5.09 2.51 6.08
CA PHE A 41 6.39 1.99 5.65
C PHE A 41 6.22 0.83 4.67
N THR A 42 5.37 -0.13 5.01
CA THR A 42 5.14 -1.32 4.19
C THR A 42 4.51 -0.94 2.86
N LEU A 43 3.59 0.02 2.89
CA LEU A 43 2.96 0.52 1.67
C LEU A 43 3.99 1.14 0.73
N ALA A 44 4.89 1.98 1.26
CA ALA A 44 5.91 2.61 0.44
C ALA A 44 6.79 1.55 -0.25
N GLU A 45 7.16 0.51 0.48
CA GLU A 45 7.94 -0.59 -0.09
C GLU A 45 7.15 -1.36 -1.16
N ALA A 46 5.89 -1.63 -0.90
CA ALA A 46 5.04 -2.36 -1.84
C ALA A 46 4.85 -1.58 -3.14
N LEU A 47 4.62 -0.27 -3.04
CA LEU A 47 4.45 0.57 -4.22
C LEU A 47 5.71 0.61 -5.05
N GLU A 48 6.87 0.71 -4.42
CA GLU A 48 8.15 0.72 -5.13
C GLU A 48 8.40 -0.63 -5.80
N PHE A 49 8.13 -1.72 -5.10
CA PHE A 49 8.25 -3.06 -5.68
C PHE A 49 7.33 -3.21 -6.89
N ASN A 50 6.07 -2.79 -6.78
CA ASN A 50 5.11 -2.90 -7.87
C ASN A 50 5.54 -2.06 -9.08
N ARG A 51 6.08 -0.88 -8.83
CA ARG A 51 6.58 -0.01 -9.88
C ARG A 51 7.72 -0.69 -10.65
N HIS A 52 8.69 -1.22 -9.92
CA HIS A 52 9.82 -1.92 -10.54
C HIS A 52 9.36 -3.13 -11.35
N ALA A 53 8.44 -3.90 -10.79
CA ALA A 53 7.90 -5.08 -11.47
C ALA A 53 7.18 -4.70 -12.75
N ALA A 54 6.39 -3.63 -12.71
CA ALA A 54 5.64 -3.17 -13.87
C ALA A 54 6.59 -2.68 -14.99
N LEU A 55 7.61 -1.92 -14.62
CA LEU A 55 8.58 -1.43 -15.61
C LEU A 55 9.39 -2.58 -16.21
N ALA A 56 9.79 -3.54 -15.39
CA ALA A 56 10.51 -4.72 -15.87
C ALA A 56 9.66 -5.52 -16.85
N ALA A 57 8.37 -5.67 -16.56
CA ALA A 57 7.45 -6.39 -17.45
C ALA A 57 7.26 -5.67 -18.77
N ALA A 58 7.33 -4.34 -18.77
CA ALA A 58 7.17 -3.54 -19.98
C ALA A 58 8.36 -3.69 -20.92
N GLY A 59 9.56 -3.89 -20.37
CA GLY A 59 10.78 -3.95 -21.17
C GLY A 59 11.14 -2.59 -21.74
N GLU A 60 11.46 -2.56 -23.03
CA GLU A 60 11.84 -1.33 -23.72
C GLU A 60 10.68 -0.76 -24.52
N GLY A 61 10.78 0.50 -24.85
CA GLY A 61 9.82 1.14 -25.77
C GLY A 61 8.50 1.54 -25.13
N TYR A 62 8.47 1.67 -23.83
CA TYR A 62 7.26 2.09 -23.13
C TYR A 62 7.21 3.59 -22.90
N THR A 63 6.01 4.09 -22.63
CA THR A 63 5.81 5.46 -22.15
C THR A 63 5.03 5.39 -20.85
N LEU A 64 5.15 6.44 -20.04
CA LEU A 64 4.40 6.56 -18.79
C LEU A 64 3.28 7.55 -19.03
N GLU A 65 2.06 7.08 -18.85
CA GLU A 65 0.86 7.87 -19.05
C GLU A 65 0.07 7.96 -17.76
N LYS A 66 -0.65 9.06 -17.60
CA LYS A 66 -1.54 9.24 -16.44
C LYS A 66 -2.95 8.83 -16.82
N VAL A 67 -3.57 8.04 -15.95
CA VAL A 67 -4.96 7.63 -16.12
C VAL A 67 -5.77 8.22 -14.99
N VAL A 68 -6.85 8.91 -15.34
CA VAL A 68 -7.74 9.50 -14.35
C VAL A 68 -8.97 8.61 -14.22
N VAL A 69 -9.29 8.27 -12.97
CA VAL A 69 -10.45 7.42 -12.68
C VAL A 69 -11.61 8.32 -12.26
N ALA A 70 -12.73 8.18 -12.96
CA ALA A 70 -13.95 8.88 -12.59
C ALA A 70 -14.61 8.15 -11.43
N THR A 71 -14.89 8.87 -10.34
CA THR A 71 -15.50 8.28 -9.13
C THR A 71 -16.89 8.87 -8.87
#